data_b7040acf1c9ff5936f451cdc5eba9938
#
_entry.id   b7040acf1c9ff5936f451cdc5eba9938
#
_cell.length_a   1.000
_cell.length_b   1.000
_cell.length_c   1.000
_cell.angle_alpha   90.00
_cell.angle_beta   90.00
_cell.angle_gamma   90.00
#
_symmetry.space_group_name_H-M   'P 1'
#
loop_
_entity.id
_entity.type
_entity.pdbx_description
1 polymer ?
#
loop_
_entity_poly.entity_id
_entity_poly.type
_entity_poly.pdbx_seq_one_letter_code
_entity_poly.pdbx_strand_id
1 'polypeptide(L)'
;MTDTHTDTQLKTPLHGLTSDEEVLHRIVDKLADRFEGIFAAETVDRYVFESYTALARTSKIRGFLVTRTERFAADRLRALATAKGALEQTVPEVLFICVQNSGRSQMAAALLKDRAGDRVHVRSAGSAPAEQIDPHAIEVMAARGISLDEEFPKPLTDDVVRAADVVVTMGCGDSCPLYAGKRYLDWNVADPAGRSLEETEVIARDIQTRVDTLLDELIGATR
;
A
#
# COMPACT_ATOMS: atom_id res chain seq x y z
N MET A 1 -31.89 -40.33 -34.71
CA MET A 1 -30.90 -40.73 -33.69
C MET A 1 -29.93 -39.56 -33.58
N THR A 2 -30.18 -38.71 -32.60
CA THR A 2 -29.43 -37.48 -32.36
C THR A 2 -28.74 -37.65 -31.04
N ASP A 3 -27.42 -37.86 -31.10
CA ASP A 3 -26.55 -37.87 -29.92
C ASP A 3 -26.15 -36.45 -29.57
N THR A 4 -26.73 -35.93 -28.49
CA THR A 4 -26.33 -34.70 -27.80
C THR A 4 -25.23 -35.02 -26.81
N HIS A 5 -23.97 -34.81 -27.20
CA HIS A 5 -22.87 -34.80 -26.27
C HIS A 5 -22.87 -33.47 -25.52
N THR A 6 -23.33 -33.51 -24.27
CA THR A 6 -23.21 -32.43 -23.32
C THR A 6 -21.80 -32.53 -22.69
N ASP A 7 -20.87 -31.72 -23.20
CA ASP A 7 -19.53 -31.58 -22.64
C ASP A 7 -19.60 -30.69 -21.39
N THR A 8 -19.84 -31.32 -20.24
CA THR A 8 -19.72 -30.66 -18.94
C THR A 8 -18.26 -30.74 -18.51
N GLN A 9 -17.44 -29.82 -19.00
CA GLN A 9 -16.11 -29.62 -18.42
C GLN A 9 -16.27 -29.05 -17.01
N LEU A 10 -16.25 -29.94 -16.03
CA LEU A 10 -15.99 -29.60 -14.62
C LEU A 10 -14.63 -28.91 -14.55
N LYS A 11 -14.62 -27.59 -14.36
CA LYS A 11 -13.42 -26.83 -14.02
C LYS A 11 -12.91 -27.36 -12.67
N THR A 12 -11.88 -28.18 -12.72
CA THR A 12 -11.15 -28.64 -11.53
C THR A 12 -10.59 -27.41 -10.81
N PRO A 13 -10.98 -27.13 -9.55
CA PRO A 13 -10.38 -26.02 -8.80
C PRO A 13 -8.88 -26.24 -8.68
N LEU A 14 -8.09 -25.24 -8.99
CA LEU A 14 -6.64 -25.27 -8.80
C LEU A 14 -6.37 -25.55 -7.31
N HIS A 15 -5.71 -26.64 -6.99
CA HIS A 15 -5.46 -27.16 -5.63
C HIS A 15 -4.87 -26.13 -4.65
N GLY A 16 -4.29 -25.02 -5.13
CA GLY A 16 -3.79 -23.92 -4.31
C GLY A 16 -4.85 -22.86 -3.91
N LEU A 17 -5.97 -22.76 -4.64
CA LEU A 17 -7.00 -21.78 -4.36
C LEU A 17 -7.91 -22.18 -3.20
N THR A 18 -8.19 -23.47 -3.03
CA THR A 18 -9.02 -23.95 -1.91
C THR A 18 -8.37 -23.77 -0.55
N SER A 19 -7.03 -23.89 -0.44
CA SER A 19 -6.31 -23.63 0.80
C SER A 19 -6.23 -22.12 1.12
N ASP A 20 -6.07 -21.26 0.11
CA ASP A 20 -6.04 -19.82 0.30
C ASP A 20 -7.42 -19.28 0.69
N GLU A 21 -8.51 -19.81 0.12
CA GLU A 21 -9.88 -19.38 0.40
C GLU A 21 -10.26 -19.60 1.88
N GLU A 22 -9.96 -20.75 2.46
CA GLU A 22 -10.20 -21.01 3.88
C GLU A 22 -9.41 -20.06 4.80
N VAL A 23 -8.19 -19.69 4.40
CA VAL A 23 -7.39 -18.74 5.15
C VAL A 23 -7.92 -17.32 4.98
N LEU A 24 -8.39 -16.95 3.77
CA LEU A 24 -9.01 -15.65 3.52
C LEU A 24 -10.28 -15.46 4.33
N HIS A 25 -11.13 -16.47 4.46
CA HIS A 25 -12.33 -16.38 5.32
C HIS A 25 -11.96 -16.18 6.80
N ARG A 26 -10.91 -16.84 7.31
CA ARG A 26 -10.42 -16.55 8.68
C ARG A 26 -9.89 -15.11 8.84
N ILE A 27 -9.29 -14.55 7.78
CA ILE A 27 -8.91 -13.14 7.77
C ILE A 27 -10.14 -12.23 7.77
N VAL A 28 -11.19 -12.60 7.02
CA VAL A 28 -12.47 -11.88 7.04
C VAL A 28 -13.04 -11.84 8.45
N ASP A 29 -13.14 -12.99 9.13
CA ASP A 29 -13.66 -13.08 10.50
C ASP A 29 -12.85 -12.19 11.46
N LYS A 30 -11.53 -12.32 11.43
CA LYS A 30 -10.61 -11.51 12.26
C LYS A 30 -10.75 -10.00 12.01
N LEU A 31 -10.89 -9.58 10.75
CA LEU A 31 -11.05 -8.17 10.43
C LEU A 31 -12.48 -7.68 10.67
N ALA A 32 -13.50 -8.54 10.54
CA ALA A 32 -14.87 -8.20 10.91
C ALA A 32 -14.97 -7.92 12.42
N ASP A 33 -14.36 -8.73 13.27
CA ASP A 33 -14.27 -8.48 14.70
C ASP A 33 -13.53 -7.16 15.02
N ARG A 34 -12.41 -6.92 14.32
CA ARG A 34 -11.62 -5.69 14.52
C ARG A 34 -12.37 -4.41 14.14
N PHE A 35 -13.23 -4.47 13.15
CA PHE A 35 -14.01 -3.34 12.62
C PHE A 35 -15.50 -3.45 12.97
N GLU A 36 -15.83 -4.22 14.03
CA GLU A 36 -17.19 -4.36 14.53
C GLU A 36 -17.79 -2.98 14.83
N GLY A 37 -19.05 -2.79 14.44
CA GLY A 37 -19.76 -1.52 14.58
C GLY A 37 -19.38 -0.43 13.56
N ILE A 38 -18.30 -0.64 12.76
CA ILE A 38 -17.88 0.29 11.69
C ILE A 38 -18.32 -0.24 10.32
N PHE A 39 -18.11 -1.53 10.06
CA PHE A 39 -18.43 -2.16 8.79
C PHE A 39 -19.26 -3.42 8.97
N ALA A 40 -20.17 -3.65 8.01
CA ALA A 40 -20.83 -4.95 7.87
C ALA A 40 -19.82 -6.01 7.36
N ALA A 41 -20.06 -7.28 7.72
CA ALA A 41 -19.19 -8.40 7.36
C ALA A 41 -18.97 -8.52 5.84
N GLU A 42 -20.00 -8.24 5.03
CA GLU A 42 -19.92 -8.25 3.57
C GLU A 42 -18.98 -7.18 3.02
N THR A 43 -18.85 -6.04 3.72
CA THR A 43 -17.88 -5.01 3.33
C THR A 43 -16.46 -5.50 3.60
N VAL A 44 -16.23 -6.13 4.76
CA VAL A 44 -14.93 -6.68 5.12
C VAL A 44 -14.53 -7.81 4.16
N ASP A 45 -15.44 -8.75 3.89
CA ASP A 45 -15.26 -9.84 2.93
C ASP A 45 -14.80 -9.29 1.57
N ARG A 46 -15.56 -8.37 1.00
CA ARG A 46 -15.22 -7.72 -0.27
C ARG A 46 -13.81 -7.11 -0.25
N TYR A 47 -13.43 -6.38 0.79
CA TYR A 47 -12.12 -5.73 0.91
C TYR A 47 -10.98 -6.74 1.00
N VAL A 48 -11.18 -7.87 1.69
CA VAL A 48 -10.19 -8.95 1.76
C VAL A 48 -9.97 -9.57 0.39
N PHE A 49 -11.06 -9.98 -0.31
CA PHE A 49 -10.95 -10.65 -1.61
C PHE A 49 -10.47 -9.70 -2.72
N GLU A 50 -10.87 -8.43 -2.71
CA GLU A 50 -10.32 -7.41 -3.61
C GLU A 50 -8.81 -7.20 -3.39
N SER A 51 -8.38 -7.14 -2.13
CA SER A 51 -6.98 -6.97 -1.77
C SER A 51 -6.13 -8.17 -2.19
N TYR A 52 -6.64 -9.39 -1.97
CA TYR A 52 -6.00 -10.62 -2.45
C TYR A 52 -5.86 -10.59 -3.98
N THR A 53 -6.94 -10.29 -4.68
CA THR A 53 -6.95 -10.23 -6.16
C THR A 53 -5.98 -9.18 -6.69
N ALA A 54 -5.92 -8.00 -6.06
CA ALA A 54 -5.04 -6.93 -6.47
C ALA A 54 -3.56 -7.30 -6.28
N LEU A 55 -3.20 -7.91 -5.14
CA LEU A 55 -1.84 -8.37 -4.87
C LEU A 55 -1.45 -9.59 -5.72
N ALA A 56 -2.37 -10.51 -5.99
CA ALA A 56 -2.12 -11.70 -6.80
C ALA A 56 -1.75 -11.38 -8.26
N ARG A 57 -2.19 -10.21 -8.77
CA ARG A 57 -1.85 -9.77 -10.14
C ARG A 57 -0.37 -9.47 -10.34
N THR A 58 0.31 -9.03 -9.29
CA THR A 58 1.73 -8.62 -9.34
C THR A 58 2.66 -9.61 -8.65
N SER A 59 2.14 -10.48 -7.77
CA SER A 59 2.94 -11.42 -7.00
C SER A 59 3.14 -12.74 -7.73
N LYS A 60 4.39 -13.08 -8.05
CA LYS A 60 4.79 -14.42 -8.55
C LYS A 60 5.00 -15.42 -7.41
N ILE A 61 5.38 -14.92 -6.22
CA ILE A 61 5.64 -15.74 -5.03
C ILE A 61 4.39 -15.76 -4.17
N ARG A 62 3.73 -16.91 -4.12
CA ARG A 62 2.46 -17.08 -3.36
C ARG A 62 2.64 -17.24 -1.85
N GLY A 63 3.84 -17.62 -1.37
CA GLY A 63 4.07 -17.96 0.03
C GLY A 63 3.74 -16.86 1.05
N PHE A 64 3.79 -15.58 0.64
CA PHE A 64 3.45 -14.45 1.51
C PHE A 64 2.17 -13.71 1.10
N LEU A 65 1.48 -14.19 0.05
CA LEU A 65 0.34 -13.49 -0.52
C LEU A 65 -0.77 -13.30 0.51
N VAL A 66 -1.10 -14.33 1.25
CA VAL A 66 -2.18 -14.30 2.26
C VAL A 66 -1.85 -13.34 3.41
N THR A 67 -0.62 -13.39 3.94
CA THR A 67 -0.17 -12.46 5.00
C THR A 67 -0.16 -11.01 4.54
N ARG A 68 0.29 -10.76 3.31
CA ARG A 68 0.25 -9.43 2.70
C ARG A 68 -1.17 -8.96 2.46
N THR A 69 -2.08 -9.87 2.10
CA THR A 69 -3.50 -9.58 1.92
C THR A 69 -4.14 -9.09 3.23
N GLU A 70 -3.90 -9.78 4.35
CA GLU A 70 -4.43 -9.37 5.65
C GLU A 70 -3.98 -7.93 5.99
N ARG A 71 -2.69 -7.65 5.87
CA ARG A 71 -2.14 -6.31 6.16
C ARG A 71 -2.70 -5.25 5.23
N PHE A 72 -2.78 -5.54 3.94
CA PHE A 72 -3.28 -4.58 2.95
C PHE A 72 -4.78 -4.34 3.10
N ALA A 73 -5.59 -5.37 3.33
CA ALA A 73 -7.02 -5.25 3.59
C ALA A 73 -7.30 -4.45 4.88
N ALA A 74 -6.55 -4.73 5.97
CA ALA A 74 -6.67 -3.99 7.22
C ALA A 74 -6.33 -2.50 7.04
N ASP A 75 -5.29 -2.20 6.26
CA ASP A 75 -4.88 -0.84 5.96
C ASP A 75 -5.93 -0.08 5.12
N ARG A 76 -6.49 -0.73 4.11
CA ARG A 76 -7.58 -0.19 3.28
C ARG A 76 -8.87 0.03 4.08
N LEU A 77 -9.27 -0.91 4.94
CA LEU A 77 -10.44 -0.77 5.81
C LEU A 77 -10.26 0.40 6.79
N ARG A 78 -9.07 0.54 7.39
CA ARG A 78 -8.78 1.70 8.24
C ARG A 78 -8.89 3.01 7.44
N ALA A 79 -8.32 3.06 6.24
CA ALA A 79 -8.43 4.22 5.36
C ALA A 79 -9.89 4.56 5.04
N LEU A 80 -10.69 3.56 4.70
CA LEU A 80 -12.12 3.74 4.45
C LEU A 80 -12.86 4.28 5.68
N ALA A 81 -12.56 3.76 6.87
CA ALA A 81 -13.18 4.20 8.12
C ALA A 81 -12.81 5.66 8.43
N THR A 82 -11.54 6.04 8.27
CA THR A 82 -11.09 7.43 8.41
C THR A 82 -11.79 8.34 7.40
N ALA A 83 -11.80 7.97 6.11
CA ALA A 83 -12.44 8.76 5.05
C ALA A 83 -13.95 8.95 5.26
N LYS A 84 -14.61 8.02 5.95
CA LYS A 84 -16.03 8.11 6.32
C LYS A 84 -16.29 8.82 7.66
N GLY A 85 -15.23 9.24 8.36
CA GLY A 85 -15.36 9.84 9.70
C GLY A 85 -15.78 8.86 10.79
N ALA A 86 -15.70 7.54 10.54
CA ALA A 86 -16.01 6.50 11.52
C ALA A 86 -14.83 6.21 12.47
N LEU A 87 -13.61 6.59 12.07
CA LEU A 87 -12.45 6.65 12.95
C LEU A 87 -11.98 8.09 13.05
N GLU A 88 -11.74 8.54 14.29
CA GLU A 88 -11.17 9.86 14.53
C GLU A 88 -9.71 9.90 14.03
N GLN A 89 -9.41 10.93 13.26
CA GLN A 89 -8.07 11.19 12.78
C GLN A 89 -7.36 12.13 13.74
N THR A 90 -6.51 11.59 14.58
CA THR A 90 -5.81 12.35 15.63
C THR A 90 -4.46 12.91 15.17
N VAL A 91 -3.95 12.45 14.06
CA VAL A 91 -2.66 12.87 13.47
C VAL A 91 -2.80 13.02 11.96
N PRO A 92 -1.99 13.87 11.31
CA PRO A 92 -1.99 13.99 9.85
C PRO A 92 -1.70 12.65 9.17
N GLU A 93 -2.35 12.38 8.03
CA GLU A 93 -2.12 11.21 7.21
C GLU A 93 -1.43 11.59 5.89
N VAL A 94 -0.27 10.99 5.62
CA VAL A 94 0.53 11.23 4.42
C VAL A 94 0.60 9.98 3.57
N LEU A 95 0.27 10.12 2.29
CA LEU A 95 0.36 9.07 1.28
C LEU A 95 1.45 9.40 0.25
N PHE A 96 2.46 8.53 0.15
CA PHE A 96 3.49 8.61 -0.88
C PHE A 96 3.15 7.70 -2.07
N ILE A 97 3.16 8.23 -3.28
CA ILE A 97 2.80 7.50 -4.50
C ILE A 97 3.95 7.61 -5.52
N CYS A 98 4.35 6.48 -6.07
CA CYS A 98 5.16 6.43 -7.29
C CYS A 98 4.59 5.39 -8.25
N VAL A 99 5.25 5.11 -9.37
CA VAL A 99 4.74 4.09 -10.31
C VAL A 99 4.75 2.71 -9.69
N GLN A 100 5.92 2.22 -9.25
CA GLN A 100 6.11 0.82 -8.87
C GLN A 100 5.94 0.52 -7.38
N ASN A 101 5.88 1.53 -6.51
CA ASN A 101 5.92 1.34 -5.05
C ASN A 101 7.05 0.39 -4.59
N SER A 102 8.20 0.45 -5.26
CA SER A 102 9.34 -0.41 -4.96
C SER A 102 10.57 0.35 -4.44
N GLY A 103 10.76 1.62 -4.84
CA GLY A 103 11.90 2.45 -4.45
C GLY A 103 11.44 3.73 -3.77
N ARG A 104 11.17 4.79 -4.55
CA ARG A 104 10.90 6.17 -4.09
C ARG A 104 9.89 6.27 -2.97
N SER A 105 8.67 5.79 -3.18
CA SER A 105 7.59 5.90 -2.20
C SER A 105 7.80 5.02 -0.96
N GLN A 106 8.52 3.91 -1.08
CA GLN A 106 8.89 3.07 0.05
C GLN A 106 9.94 3.76 0.92
N MET A 107 11.00 4.31 0.31
CA MET A 107 12.02 5.07 1.04
C MET A 107 11.42 6.31 1.73
N ALA A 108 10.58 7.07 1.01
CA ALA A 108 9.92 8.24 1.58
C ALA A 108 9.03 7.91 2.78
N ALA A 109 8.21 6.85 2.64
CA ALA A 109 7.33 6.41 3.72
C ALA A 109 8.11 5.92 4.94
N ALA A 110 9.16 5.14 4.73
CA ALA A 110 9.98 4.63 5.81
C ALA A 110 10.75 5.74 6.55
N LEU A 111 11.31 6.70 5.82
CA LEU A 111 11.98 7.87 6.40
C LEU A 111 11.01 8.75 7.22
N LEU A 112 9.81 9.02 6.69
CA LEU A 112 8.84 9.82 7.43
C LEU A 112 8.35 9.08 8.68
N LYS A 113 8.07 7.79 8.57
CA LYS A 113 7.63 6.95 9.70
C LYS A 113 8.69 6.89 10.80
N ASP A 114 9.97 6.71 10.46
CA ASP A 114 11.09 6.69 11.41
C ASP A 114 11.19 8.01 12.17
N ARG A 115 11.09 9.15 11.48
CA ARG A 115 11.25 10.48 12.07
C ARG A 115 10.04 11.00 12.80
N ALA A 116 8.85 10.71 12.28
CA ALA A 116 7.61 11.18 12.87
C ALA A 116 7.14 10.34 14.05
N GLY A 117 7.48 9.03 14.09
CA GLY A 117 6.88 8.10 15.02
C GLY A 117 5.35 8.10 14.87
N ASP A 118 4.64 8.17 16.00
CA ASP A 118 3.17 8.17 16.04
C ASP A 118 2.52 9.53 15.72
N ARG A 119 3.31 10.57 15.41
CA ARG A 119 2.80 11.92 15.12
C ARG A 119 2.23 12.08 13.71
N VAL A 120 2.49 11.14 12.82
CA VAL A 120 2.00 11.14 11.44
C VAL A 120 1.65 9.71 11.05
N HIS A 121 0.49 9.49 10.47
CA HIS A 121 0.16 8.23 9.85
C HIS A 121 0.67 8.20 8.40
N VAL A 122 1.48 7.18 8.06
CA VAL A 122 2.18 7.13 6.77
C VAL A 122 1.78 5.92 5.96
N ARG A 123 1.45 6.15 4.69
CA ARG A 123 1.15 5.11 3.69
C ARG A 123 2.00 5.26 2.44
N SER A 124 2.14 4.16 1.70
CA SER A 124 2.73 4.20 0.36
C SER A 124 1.93 3.32 -0.61
N ALA A 125 1.89 3.73 -1.89
CA ALA A 125 1.20 2.99 -2.94
C ALA A 125 1.87 3.19 -4.31
N GLY A 126 1.53 2.34 -5.28
CA GLY A 126 1.97 2.43 -6.67
C GLY A 126 0.83 2.34 -7.66
N SER A 127 0.90 3.13 -8.74
CA SER A 127 -0.06 3.06 -9.84
C SER A 127 0.07 1.78 -10.67
N ALA A 128 1.28 1.21 -10.72
CA ALA A 128 1.61 -0.08 -11.34
C ALA A 128 2.65 -0.80 -10.47
N PRO A 129 2.24 -1.40 -9.34
CA PRO A 129 3.16 -1.92 -8.34
C PRO A 129 4.03 -3.04 -8.90
N ALA A 130 5.30 -3.03 -8.50
CA ALA A 130 6.26 -4.09 -8.81
C ALA A 130 5.96 -5.36 -7.98
N GLU A 131 6.66 -6.44 -8.27
CA GLU A 131 6.58 -7.68 -7.48
C GLU A 131 7.27 -7.55 -6.12
N GLN A 132 8.39 -6.83 -6.08
CA GLN A 132 9.25 -6.72 -4.91
C GLN A 132 9.78 -5.28 -4.76
N ILE A 133 10.23 -4.96 -3.54
CA ILE A 133 10.97 -3.73 -3.28
C ILE A 133 12.34 -3.80 -3.96
N ASP A 134 12.83 -2.67 -4.44
CA ASP A 134 14.13 -2.53 -5.07
C ASP A 134 15.24 -2.93 -4.07
N PRO A 135 16.15 -3.85 -4.43
CA PRO A 135 17.20 -4.31 -3.51
C PRO A 135 18.11 -3.19 -3.02
N HIS A 136 18.45 -2.22 -3.88
CA HIS A 136 19.28 -1.09 -3.47
C HIS A 136 18.52 -0.15 -2.53
N ALA A 137 17.20 0.01 -2.70
CA ALA A 137 16.39 0.75 -1.73
C ALA A 137 16.39 0.06 -0.36
N ILE A 138 16.29 -1.27 -0.30
CA ILE A 138 16.41 -2.03 0.94
C ILE A 138 17.78 -1.79 1.59
N GLU A 139 18.86 -1.93 0.83
CA GLU A 139 20.24 -1.78 1.34
C GLU A 139 20.51 -0.35 1.85
N VAL A 140 20.10 0.66 1.08
CA VAL A 140 20.28 2.06 1.43
C VAL A 140 19.48 2.42 2.70
N MET A 141 18.30 1.87 2.90
CA MET A 141 17.50 2.10 4.11
C MET A 141 18.06 1.34 5.30
N ALA A 142 18.51 0.10 5.11
CA ALA A 142 19.16 -0.69 6.15
C ALA A 142 20.46 -0.01 6.67
N ALA A 143 21.25 0.62 5.79
CA ALA A 143 22.40 1.41 6.19
C ALA A 143 22.07 2.60 7.10
N ARG A 144 20.79 3.05 7.09
CA ARG A 144 20.24 4.09 7.99
C ARG A 144 19.58 3.52 9.24
N GLY A 145 19.64 2.20 9.45
CA GLY A 145 18.96 1.51 10.56
C GLY A 145 17.44 1.35 10.35
N ILE A 146 16.94 1.57 9.13
CA ILE A 146 15.51 1.48 8.80
C ILE A 146 15.29 0.20 7.98
N SER A 147 14.54 -0.79 8.53
CA SER A 147 14.21 -2.02 7.81
C SER A 147 13.00 -1.82 6.90
N LEU A 148 13.09 -2.39 5.69
CA LEU A 148 11.98 -2.56 4.75
C LEU A 148 11.55 -4.04 4.62
N ASP A 149 12.02 -4.94 5.48
CA ASP A 149 11.81 -6.40 5.33
C ASP A 149 10.34 -6.80 5.36
N GLU A 150 9.53 -6.07 6.12
CA GLU A 150 8.10 -6.31 6.20
C GLU A 150 7.28 -5.53 5.16
N GLU A 151 7.90 -4.64 4.43
CA GLU A 151 7.21 -3.84 3.43
C GLU A 151 7.07 -4.63 2.10
N PHE A 152 6.10 -4.23 1.31
CA PHE A 152 5.83 -4.81 -0.02
C PHE A 152 5.16 -3.78 -0.91
N PRO A 153 5.29 -3.89 -2.24
CA PRO A 153 4.59 -3.01 -3.16
C PRO A 153 3.07 -3.17 -3.06
N LYS A 154 2.36 -2.05 -2.86
CA LYS A 154 0.91 -1.98 -2.66
C LYS A 154 0.26 -1.24 -3.82
N PRO A 155 -0.84 -1.76 -4.40
CA PRO A 155 -1.63 -1.03 -5.39
C PRO A 155 -2.22 0.26 -4.82
N LEU A 156 -2.28 1.29 -5.64
CA LEU A 156 -3.01 2.52 -5.33
C LEU A 156 -4.51 2.23 -5.37
N THR A 157 -5.22 2.63 -4.31
CA THR A 157 -6.67 2.48 -4.19
C THR A 157 -7.32 3.78 -3.75
N ASP A 158 -8.59 3.98 -4.11
CA ASP A 158 -9.34 5.18 -3.78
C ASP A 158 -9.44 5.48 -2.29
N ASP A 159 -9.61 4.43 -1.48
CA ASP A 159 -9.74 4.52 -0.03
C ASP A 159 -8.51 5.17 0.61
N VAL A 160 -7.29 4.79 0.20
CA VAL A 160 -6.05 5.36 0.78
C VAL A 160 -5.82 6.81 0.35
N VAL A 161 -6.23 7.19 -0.87
CA VAL A 161 -6.15 8.58 -1.31
C VAL A 161 -7.17 9.45 -0.57
N ARG A 162 -8.39 8.93 -0.36
CA ARG A 162 -9.46 9.64 0.37
C ARG A 162 -9.14 9.86 1.84
N ALA A 163 -8.39 8.94 2.47
CA ALA A 163 -7.97 9.07 3.86
C ALA A 163 -6.85 10.11 4.07
N ALA A 164 -5.95 10.27 3.10
CA ALA A 164 -4.78 11.12 3.23
C ALA A 164 -5.15 12.62 3.31
N ASP A 165 -4.44 13.39 4.14
CA ASP A 165 -4.44 14.86 4.14
C ASP A 165 -3.46 15.40 3.13
N VAL A 166 -2.29 14.74 3.03
CA VAL A 166 -1.23 15.10 2.10
C VAL A 166 -0.92 13.92 1.19
N VAL A 167 -0.97 14.15 -0.11
CA VAL A 167 -0.62 13.19 -1.14
C VAL A 167 0.65 13.67 -1.84
N VAL A 168 1.71 12.87 -1.76
CA VAL A 168 3.00 13.17 -2.40
C VAL A 168 3.17 12.23 -3.59
N THR A 169 3.24 12.80 -4.79
CA THR A 169 3.47 12.06 -6.04
C THR A 169 4.93 12.12 -6.45
N MET A 170 5.44 11.02 -6.99
CA MET A 170 6.81 10.90 -7.50
C MET A 170 6.80 10.18 -8.85
N GLY A 171 6.43 10.92 -9.90
CA GLY A 171 6.45 10.42 -11.28
C GLY A 171 5.32 9.47 -11.64
N CYS A 172 4.17 9.51 -10.96
CA CYS A 172 2.98 8.74 -11.35
C CYS A 172 2.09 9.48 -12.38
N GLY A 173 2.41 10.73 -12.74
CA GLY A 173 1.68 11.51 -13.74
C GLY A 173 0.18 11.58 -13.44
N ASP A 174 -0.64 11.54 -14.49
CA ASP A 174 -2.11 11.66 -14.41
C ASP A 174 -2.81 10.42 -13.81
N SER A 175 -2.04 9.40 -13.38
CA SER A 175 -2.61 8.17 -12.82
C SER A 175 -3.12 8.32 -11.38
N CYS A 176 -2.87 9.46 -10.72
CA CYS A 176 -3.32 9.71 -9.36
C CYS A 176 -4.68 10.41 -9.35
N PRO A 177 -5.70 9.85 -8.70
CA PRO A 177 -6.99 10.52 -8.57
C PRO A 177 -6.86 11.78 -7.71
N LEU A 178 -7.52 12.86 -8.14
CA LEU A 178 -7.55 14.13 -7.42
C LEU A 178 -8.87 14.29 -6.66
N TYR A 179 -8.78 14.49 -5.36
CA TYR A 179 -9.94 14.75 -4.50
C TYR A 179 -9.84 16.15 -3.87
N ALA A 180 -10.95 16.84 -3.75
CA ALA A 180 -11.01 18.15 -3.14
C ALA A 180 -10.65 18.09 -1.63
N GLY A 181 -10.06 19.17 -1.12
CA GLY A 181 -9.74 19.31 0.30
C GLY A 181 -8.43 18.64 0.74
N LYS A 182 -7.65 18.12 -0.20
CA LYS A 182 -6.35 17.49 0.08
C LYS A 182 -5.19 18.34 -0.44
N ARG A 183 -4.06 18.27 0.26
CA ARG A 183 -2.81 18.90 -0.20
C ARG A 183 -2.07 17.93 -1.11
N TYR A 184 -1.81 18.33 -2.35
CA TYR A 184 -1.00 17.56 -3.30
C TYR A 184 0.38 18.19 -3.47
N LEU A 185 1.41 17.37 -3.38
CA LEU A 185 2.79 17.71 -3.63
C LEU A 185 3.35 16.82 -4.73
N ASP A 186 4.00 17.38 -5.70
CA ASP A 186 4.71 16.60 -6.73
C ASP A 186 6.23 16.75 -6.53
N TRP A 187 6.88 15.64 -6.19
CA TRP A 187 8.31 15.60 -5.98
C TRP A 187 9.00 15.05 -7.22
N ASN A 188 9.72 15.93 -7.92
CA ASN A 188 10.58 15.49 -9.00
C ASN A 188 11.82 14.79 -8.42
N VAL A 189 11.74 13.47 -8.27
CA VAL A 189 12.77 12.58 -7.71
C VAL A 189 13.16 11.56 -8.77
N ALA A 190 14.47 11.38 -8.97
CA ALA A 190 14.99 10.38 -9.91
C ALA A 190 14.53 8.95 -9.54
N ASP A 191 14.33 8.10 -10.55
CA ASP A 191 13.94 6.70 -10.33
C ASP A 191 15.18 5.85 -9.99
N PRO A 192 15.20 5.12 -8.87
CA PRO A 192 16.29 4.23 -8.52
C PRO A 192 16.31 2.94 -9.36
N ALA A 193 15.24 2.62 -10.09
CA ALA A 193 15.17 1.39 -10.87
C ALA A 193 16.32 1.27 -11.89
N GLY A 194 17.12 0.20 -11.77
CA GLY A 194 18.27 -0.05 -12.63
C GLY A 194 19.49 0.84 -12.36
N ARG A 195 19.49 1.61 -11.29
CA ARG A 195 20.61 2.44 -10.86
C ARG A 195 21.57 1.68 -9.96
N SER A 196 22.80 2.23 -9.80
CA SER A 196 23.77 1.70 -8.84
C SER A 196 23.35 2.01 -7.40
N LEU A 197 24.01 1.35 -6.44
CA LEU A 197 23.80 1.62 -5.02
C LEU A 197 24.15 3.08 -4.68
N GLU A 198 25.24 3.61 -5.22
CA GLU A 198 25.68 4.99 -5.00
C GLU A 198 24.67 6.01 -5.55
N GLU A 199 24.10 5.75 -6.73
CA GLU A 199 23.06 6.61 -7.31
C GLU A 199 21.78 6.53 -6.46
N THR A 200 21.41 5.34 -5.98
CA THR A 200 20.26 5.14 -5.10
C THR A 200 20.47 5.86 -3.75
N GLU A 201 21.69 5.88 -3.23
CA GLU A 201 22.05 6.64 -2.03
C GLU A 201 21.86 8.16 -2.22
N VAL A 202 22.21 8.70 -3.41
CA VAL A 202 21.96 10.11 -3.73
C VAL A 202 20.46 10.42 -3.77
N ILE A 203 19.68 9.52 -4.38
CA ILE A 203 18.22 9.62 -4.45
C ILE A 203 17.61 9.60 -3.04
N ALA A 204 18.06 8.69 -2.19
CA ALA A 204 17.56 8.57 -0.81
C ALA A 204 17.85 9.84 0.01
N ARG A 205 19.00 10.50 -0.19
CA ARG A 205 19.33 11.79 0.45
C ARG A 205 18.42 12.93 -0.02
N ASP A 206 18.09 13.00 -1.31
CA ASP A 206 17.12 13.98 -1.82
C ASP A 206 15.73 13.74 -1.20
N ILE A 207 15.27 12.50 -1.18
CA ILE A 207 14.01 12.14 -0.53
C ILE A 207 14.03 12.52 0.95
N GLN A 208 15.11 12.22 1.67
CA GLN A 208 15.26 12.54 3.08
C GLN A 208 15.12 14.04 3.34
N THR A 209 15.77 14.89 2.56
CA THR A 209 15.66 16.34 2.70
C THR A 209 14.23 16.85 2.51
N ARG A 210 13.50 16.27 1.55
CA ARG A 210 12.10 16.61 1.31
C ARG A 210 11.18 16.11 2.42
N VAL A 211 11.44 14.91 2.95
CA VAL A 211 10.71 14.35 4.09
C VAL A 211 10.91 15.20 5.34
N ASP A 212 12.13 15.67 5.61
CA ASP A 212 12.42 16.54 6.75
C ASP A 212 11.63 17.85 6.65
N THR A 213 11.64 18.49 5.48
CA THR A 213 10.88 19.71 5.22
C THR A 213 9.37 19.48 5.41
N LEU A 214 8.84 18.38 4.86
CA LEU A 214 7.42 18.04 5.01
C LEU A 214 7.05 17.79 6.48
N LEU A 215 7.90 17.10 7.23
CA LEU A 215 7.65 16.83 8.64
C LEU A 215 7.61 18.12 9.47
N ASP A 216 8.54 19.04 9.23
CA ASP A 216 8.57 20.33 9.90
C ASP A 216 7.30 21.15 9.63
N GLU A 217 6.80 21.13 8.40
CA GLU A 217 5.54 21.78 8.02
C GLU A 217 4.33 21.15 8.72
N LEU A 218 4.26 19.81 8.78
CA LEU A 218 3.16 19.09 9.41
C LEU A 218 3.09 19.31 10.92
N ILE A 219 4.22 19.31 11.61
CA ILE A 219 4.30 19.47 13.06
C ILE A 219 4.26 20.96 13.45
N GLY A 220 4.85 21.83 12.63
CA GLY A 220 4.85 23.28 12.85
C GLY A 220 3.48 23.91 12.71
N ALA A 221 2.61 23.35 11.87
CA ALA A 221 1.22 23.81 11.68
C ALA A 221 0.28 23.41 12.84
N THR A 222 0.71 22.52 13.74
CA THR A 222 -0.08 22.03 14.89
C THR A 222 0.20 22.82 16.19
N ARG A 223 0.98 23.90 16.12
CA ARG A 223 1.21 24.85 17.22
C ARG A 223 0.40 26.16 16.96
#